data_23658900068024fadba66ce89b9fb6df
#
_entry.id   23658900068024fadba66ce89b9fb6df
#
_cell.length_a   1.000
_cell.length_b   1.000
_cell.length_c   1.000
_cell.angle_alpha   90.00
_cell.angle_beta   90.00
_cell.angle_gamma   90.00
#
_symmetry.space_group_name_H-M   'P 1'
#
loop_
_entity.id
_entity.type
_entity.pdbx_description
1 polymer ?
#
loop_
_entity_poly.entity_id
_entity_poly.type
_entity_poly.pdbx_seq_one_letter_code
_entity_poly.pdbx_strand_id
1 'polypeptide(L)'
;MAVLITADVPGQTKEGYDTMLTALQPLMQQAKGFLAHGAGPVAGGWRTFEIWESQEDATQFFAKYIHPNLPPGVTPKRSILQLHSFVRS
;
A
#
# COMPACT_ATOMS: atom_id res chain seq x y z
N MET A 1 -17.03 4.65 3.24
CA MET A 1 -16.82 3.20 3.37
C MET A 1 -15.34 2.88 3.30
N ALA A 2 -14.91 1.96 4.13
CA ALA A 2 -13.54 1.50 4.07
C ALA A 2 -13.26 0.77 2.77
N VAL A 3 -12.01 0.86 2.30
CA VAL A 3 -11.56 0.18 1.09
C VAL A 3 -10.34 -0.67 1.41
N LEU A 4 -10.26 -1.82 0.74
CA LEU A 4 -9.07 -2.67 0.73
C LEU A 4 -8.35 -2.47 -0.59
N ILE A 5 -7.07 -2.15 -0.51
CA ILE A 5 -6.22 -2.03 -1.69
C ILE A 5 -5.18 -3.11 -1.61
N THR A 6 -5.11 -3.95 -2.65
CA THR A 6 -4.03 -4.92 -2.80
C THR A 6 -3.15 -4.50 -3.96
N ALA A 7 -1.87 -4.81 -3.87
CA ALA A 7 -0.94 -4.51 -4.95
C ALA A 7 0.05 -5.66 -5.09
N ASP A 8 0.21 -6.16 -6.31
CA ASP A 8 1.30 -7.04 -6.66
C ASP A 8 2.42 -6.19 -7.26
N VAL A 9 3.64 -6.37 -6.74
CA VAL A 9 4.80 -5.58 -7.13
C VAL A 9 5.86 -6.52 -7.69
N PRO A 10 5.79 -6.83 -8.99
CA PRO A 10 6.78 -7.71 -9.61
C PRO A 10 8.18 -7.11 -9.49
N GLY A 11 9.17 -7.96 -9.20
CA GLY A 11 10.56 -7.53 -9.09
C GLY A 11 10.94 -6.89 -7.77
N GLN A 12 9.99 -6.63 -6.87
CA GLN A 12 10.32 -6.08 -5.56
C GLN A 12 11.06 -7.12 -4.72
N THR A 13 12.00 -6.65 -3.91
CA THR A 13 12.83 -7.48 -3.04
C THR A 13 12.55 -7.15 -1.58
N LYS A 14 13.00 -8.05 -0.68
CA LYS A 14 12.91 -7.81 0.75
C LYS A 14 13.62 -6.50 1.15
N GLU A 15 14.83 -6.30 0.66
CA GLU A 15 15.63 -5.12 0.98
C GLU A 15 14.98 -3.85 0.45
N GLY A 16 14.50 -3.88 -0.79
CA GLY A 16 13.80 -2.75 -1.38
C GLY A 16 12.52 -2.40 -0.64
N TYR A 17 11.75 -3.41 -0.30
CA TYR A 17 10.52 -3.21 0.47
C TYR A 17 10.81 -2.64 1.87
N ASP A 18 11.78 -3.22 2.59
CA ASP A 18 12.12 -2.76 3.94
C ASP A 18 12.61 -1.32 3.95
N THR A 19 13.41 -0.93 2.95
CA THR A 19 13.87 0.45 2.80
C THR A 19 12.70 1.41 2.59
N MET A 20 11.78 1.03 1.70
CA MET A 20 10.59 1.84 1.43
C MET A 20 9.71 1.95 2.67
N LEU A 21 9.48 0.85 3.37
CA LEU A 21 8.64 0.84 4.57
C LEU A 21 9.22 1.73 5.67
N THR A 22 10.52 1.69 5.88
CA THR A 22 11.18 2.54 6.87
C THR A 22 10.91 4.02 6.59
N ALA A 23 10.93 4.42 5.33
CA ALA A 23 10.66 5.80 4.96
C ALA A 23 9.18 6.16 5.05
N LEU A 24 8.29 5.24 4.67
CA LEU A 24 6.86 5.53 4.52
C LEU A 24 6.03 5.27 5.78
N GLN A 25 6.50 4.41 6.68
CA GLN A 25 5.69 4.03 7.85
C GLN A 25 5.26 5.23 8.70
N PRO A 26 6.14 6.18 9.05
CA PRO A 26 5.69 7.35 9.82
C PRO A 26 4.67 8.19 9.07
N LEU A 27 4.81 8.28 7.74
CA LEU A 27 3.88 9.05 6.91
C LEU A 27 2.52 8.36 6.85
N MET A 28 2.49 7.03 6.71
CA MET A 28 1.24 6.26 6.73
C MET A 28 0.51 6.43 8.06
N GLN A 29 1.23 6.34 9.18
CA GLN A 29 0.63 6.43 10.50
C GLN A 29 0.00 7.79 10.77
N GLN A 30 0.45 8.84 10.08
CA GLN A 30 -0.07 10.20 10.20
C GLN A 30 -1.07 10.55 9.10
N ALA A 31 -1.24 9.68 8.11
CA ALA A 31 -2.09 9.99 6.96
C ALA A 31 -3.57 9.90 7.32
N LYS A 32 -4.34 10.85 6.80
CA LYS A 32 -5.78 10.83 6.98
C LYS A 32 -6.38 9.57 6.40
N GLY A 33 -7.16 8.86 7.20
CA GLY A 33 -7.90 7.69 6.75
C GLY A 33 -7.12 6.39 6.74
N PHE A 34 -5.84 6.40 7.11
CA PHE A 34 -5.05 5.17 7.15
C PHE A 34 -5.51 4.27 8.30
N LEU A 35 -5.77 2.98 8.00
CA LEU A 35 -6.19 2.01 8.99
C LEU A 35 -5.20 0.87 9.18
N ALA A 36 -4.66 0.31 8.09
CA ALA A 36 -3.75 -0.83 8.19
C ALA A 36 -2.90 -1.00 6.94
N HIS A 37 -1.73 -1.59 7.09
CA HIS A 37 -0.84 -1.99 6.00
C HIS A 37 -0.20 -3.32 6.35
N GLY A 38 -0.10 -4.21 5.38
CA GLY A 38 0.63 -5.45 5.52
C GLY A 38 1.24 -5.85 4.18
N ALA A 39 2.23 -6.74 4.22
CA ALA A 39 2.92 -7.16 3.01
C ALA A 39 3.64 -8.47 3.22
N GLY A 40 3.93 -9.17 2.11
CA GLY A 40 4.71 -10.38 2.14
C GLY A 40 5.21 -10.76 0.77
N PRO A 41 6.15 -11.71 0.70
CA PRO A 41 6.70 -12.19 -0.57
C PRO A 41 5.71 -13.07 -1.31
N VAL A 42 5.74 -12.97 -2.62
CA VAL A 42 5.04 -13.86 -3.54
C VAL A 42 6.01 -14.28 -4.65
N ALA A 43 5.62 -15.25 -5.48
CA ALA A 43 6.45 -15.66 -6.59
C ALA A 43 6.76 -14.45 -7.48
N GLY A 44 8.04 -14.18 -7.69
CA GLY A 44 8.48 -13.11 -8.57
C GLY A 44 8.42 -11.70 -8.02
N GLY A 45 8.07 -11.51 -6.75
CA GLY A 45 7.97 -10.17 -6.20
C GLY A 45 7.37 -10.11 -4.80
N TRP A 46 6.54 -9.11 -4.59
CA TRP A 46 5.96 -8.79 -3.30
C TRP A 46 4.47 -8.50 -3.46
N ARG A 47 3.69 -8.80 -2.45
CA ARG A 47 2.27 -8.40 -2.40
C ARG A 47 2.05 -7.55 -1.16
N THR A 48 1.36 -6.41 -1.34
CA THR A 48 0.98 -5.53 -0.24
C THR A 48 -0.53 -5.46 -0.13
N PHE A 49 -1.03 -5.15 1.07
CA PHE A 49 -2.42 -4.75 1.23
C PHE A 49 -2.50 -3.54 2.15
N GLU A 50 -3.53 -2.74 1.97
CA GLU A 50 -3.82 -1.59 2.81
C GLU A 50 -5.32 -1.47 3.00
N ILE A 51 -5.71 -0.98 4.16
CA ILE A 51 -7.10 -0.63 4.43
C ILE A 51 -7.13 0.85 4.79
N TRP A 52 -8.01 1.57 4.11
CA TRP A 52 -8.20 3.01 4.28
C TRP A 52 -9.67 3.32 4.51
N GLU A 53 -9.98 4.42 5.19
CA GLU A 53 -11.36 4.84 5.43
C GLU A 53 -12.08 5.18 4.13
N SER A 54 -11.36 5.67 3.12
CA SER A 54 -11.93 5.98 1.80
C SER A 54 -10.91 5.76 0.70
N GLN A 55 -11.41 5.54 -0.53
CA GLN A 55 -10.57 5.45 -1.70
C GLN A 55 -9.84 6.76 -1.98
N GLU A 56 -10.49 7.89 -1.72
CA GLU A 56 -9.89 9.19 -1.93
C GLU A 56 -8.64 9.38 -1.07
N ASP A 57 -8.72 9.03 0.22
CA ASP A 57 -7.58 9.13 1.13
C ASP A 57 -6.41 8.27 0.65
N ALA A 58 -6.71 7.04 0.22
CA ALA A 58 -5.69 6.13 -0.30
C ALA A 58 -5.04 6.68 -1.57
N THR A 59 -5.85 7.20 -2.49
CA THR A 59 -5.37 7.73 -3.76
C THR A 59 -4.46 8.95 -3.54
N GLN A 60 -4.83 9.82 -2.63
CA GLN A 60 -4.02 10.98 -2.31
C GLN A 60 -2.67 10.59 -1.72
N PHE A 61 -2.65 9.62 -0.82
CA PHE A 61 -1.40 9.14 -0.25
C PHE A 61 -0.49 8.51 -1.31
N PHE A 62 -1.05 7.66 -2.16
CA PHE A 62 -0.29 7.02 -3.22
C PHE A 62 0.32 8.06 -4.18
N ALA A 63 -0.48 9.03 -4.61
CA ALA A 63 -0.03 10.05 -5.55
C ALA A 63 1.08 10.93 -4.95
N LYS A 64 0.99 11.22 -3.65
CA LYS A 64 1.92 12.13 -3.00
C LYS A 64 3.24 11.46 -2.62
N TYR A 65 3.19 10.23 -2.11
CA TYR A 65 4.35 9.61 -1.48
C TYR A 65 4.87 8.36 -2.19
N ILE A 66 4.03 7.60 -2.87
CA ILE A 66 4.43 6.32 -3.44
C ILE A 66 4.80 6.47 -4.91
N HIS A 67 3.91 7.00 -5.72
CA HIS A 67 4.12 7.10 -7.16
C HIS A 67 5.40 7.86 -7.53
N PRO A 68 5.71 9.02 -6.90
CA PRO A 68 6.94 9.74 -7.24
C PRO A 68 8.23 9.02 -6.85
N ASN A 69 8.16 8.06 -5.93
CA ASN A 69 9.31 7.38 -5.37
C ASN A 69 9.47 5.94 -5.86
N LEU A 70 8.65 5.49 -6.81
CA LEU A 70 8.78 4.15 -7.35
C LEU A 70 10.08 4.03 -8.15
N PRO A 71 10.85 2.94 -7.95
CA PRO A 71 12.04 2.69 -8.76
C PRO A 71 11.67 2.53 -10.23
N PRO A 72 12.59 2.85 -11.16
CA PRO A 72 12.35 2.60 -12.58
C PRO A 72 12.03 1.13 -12.83
N GLY A 73 11.02 0.87 -13.65
CA GLY A 73 10.61 -0.47 -14.01
C GLY A 73 9.73 -1.18 -12.98
N VAL A 74 9.49 -0.57 -11.82
CA VAL A 74 8.58 -1.12 -10.82
C VAL A 74 7.21 -0.49 -10.99
N THR A 75 6.23 -1.32 -11.39
CA THR A 75 4.85 -0.87 -11.59
C THR A 75 3.93 -1.76 -10.78
N PRO A 76 3.40 -1.26 -9.65
CA PRO A 76 2.45 -2.03 -8.84
C PRO A 76 1.16 -2.29 -9.61
N LYS A 77 0.66 -3.53 -9.52
CA LYS A 77 -0.64 -3.90 -10.08
C LYS A 77 -1.66 -3.85 -8.95
N ARG A 78 -2.44 -2.77 -8.93
CA ARG A 78 -3.34 -2.47 -7.81
C ARG A 78 -4.76 -2.91 -8.10
N SER A 79 -5.43 -3.39 -7.05
CA SER A 79 -6.86 -3.70 -7.06
C SER A 79 -7.50 -3.03 -5.86
N ILE A 80 -8.71 -2.52 -6.04
CA ILE A 80 -9.45 -1.81 -5.00
C ILE A 80 -10.79 -2.51 -4.80
N LEU A 81 -11.10 -2.85 -3.54
CA LEU A 81 -12.38 -3.44 -3.14
C LEU A 81 -13.05 -2.54 -2.11
N GLN A 82 -14.27 -2.11 -2.40
CA GLN A 82 -15.10 -1.45 -1.40
C GLN A 82 -15.52 -2.48 -0.36
N LEU A 83 -15.17 -2.25 0.90
CA LEU A 83 -15.50 -3.21 1.95
C LEU A 83 -16.95 -3.05 2.38
N HIS A 84 -17.68 -4.15 2.36
CA HIS A 84 -19.03 -4.20 2.92
C HIS A 84 -18.98 -4.18 4.45
N SER A 85 -18.00 -4.87 5.02
CA SER A 85 -17.77 -4.89 6.47
C SER A 85 -16.29 -4.87 6.78
N PHE A 86 -15.96 -4.31 7.93
CA PHE A 86 -14.59 -4.28 8.42
C PHE A 86 -14.64 -4.28 9.95
N VAL A 87 -14.15 -5.34 10.55
CA VAL A 87 -14.15 -5.52 12.00
C VAL A 87 -12.72 -5.36 12.51
N ARG A 88 -12.52 -4.51 13.51
CA ARG A 88 -11.24 -4.27 14.15
C ARG A 88 -11.20 -4.98 15.49
N SER A 89 -9.98 -5.41 15.89
CA SER A 89 -9.77 -5.98 17.22
C SER A 89 -9.83 -4.92 18.31
#